data_6eb154fb8108ea760817e80c9513fe2d
#
_entry.id   6eb154fb8108ea760817e80c9513fe2d
#
_cell.length_a   1.000
_cell.length_b   1.000
_cell.length_c   1.000
_cell.angle_alpha   90.00
_cell.angle_beta   90.00
_cell.angle_gamma   90.00
#
_symmetry.space_group_name_H-M   'P 1'
#
loop_
_entity.id
_entity.type
_entity.pdbx_description
1 polymer ?
#
loop_
_entity_poly.entity_id
_entity_poly.type
_entity_poly.pdbx_seq_one_letter_code
_entity_poly.pdbx_strand_id
1 'polypeptide(L)'
;MKEELQKLIEQYGADAVAKVAAEALNKHVPTINTPVVTDEQLINTISQLDAAVTDILEAGRKNEETYQNKAALARRARQLETSIQITESEAINTICGTGKDAYGIIPYPDGTQVKVAVTNDTQRDAFRRHFSATDRKELASVEADIKAIEVSQFKTREDLDAKKEALSCIRAKAQLQAAALTYLA
;
A
#
# COMPACT_ATOMS: atom_id res chain seq x y z
N MET A 1 60.77 7.28 29.72
CA MET A 1 59.65 6.71 30.48
C MET A 1 60.08 5.87 31.69
N LYS A 2 60.83 4.74 31.52
CA LYS A 2 61.25 3.94 32.70
C LYS A 2 62.16 4.70 33.65
N GLU A 3 63.16 5.44 33.16
CA GLU A 3 64.09 6.22 33.96
C GLU A 3 63.40 7.42 34.66
N GLU A 4 62.43 8.03 34.02
CA GLU A 4 61.63 9.12 34.60
C GLU A 4 60.72 8.62 35.72
N LEU A 5 60.09 7.43 35.52
CA LEU A 5 59.27 6.79 36.51
C LEU A 5 60.10 6.37 37.73
N GLN A 6 61.33 5.91 37.51
CA GLN A 6 62.27 5.55 38.58
C GLN A 6 62.70 6.74 39.43
N LYS A 7 62.99 7.90 38.81
CA LYS A 7 63.27 9.16 39.49
C LYS A 7 62.06 9.66 40.30
N LEU A 8 60.85 9.52 39.79
CA LEU A 8 59.64 9.88 40.53
C LEU A 8 59.40 8.98 41.73
N ILE A 9 59.70 7.69 41.64
CA ILE A 9 59.58 6.71 42.71
C ILE A 9 60.63 7.02 43.82
N GLU A 10 61.83 7.36 43.41
CA GLU A 10 62.89 7.75 44.35
C GLU A 10 62.60 9.08 45.09
N GLN A 11 61.92 10.03 44.43
CA GLN A 11 61.61 11.36 44.94
C GLN A 11 60.34 11.39 45.81
N TYR A 12 59.31 10.62 45.48
CA TYR A 12 58.00 10.71 46.10
C TYR A 12 57.52 9.41 46.80
N GLY A 13 58.30 8.33 46.68
CA GLY A 13 57.93 7.01 47.18
C GLY A 13 56.97 6.22 46.25
N ALA A 14 57.15 4.91 46.24
CA ALA A 14 56.40 4.04 45.33
C ALA A 14 54.88 4.12 45.52
N ASP A 15 54.39 4.24 46.73
CA ASP A 15 52.95 4.29 47.06
C ASP A 15 52.31 5.60 46.59
N ALA A 16 53.01 6.72 46.69
CA ALA A 16 52.51 8.01 46.20
C ALA A 16 52.38 8.02 44.65
N VAL A 17 53.39 7.48 43.96
CA VAL A 17 53.41 7.39 42.50
C VAL A 17 52.31 6.41 42.03
N ALA A 18 52.17 5.27 42.68
CA ALA A 18 51.10 4.32 42.36
C ALA A 18 49.69 4.90 42.58
N LYS A 19 49.48 5.68 43.63
CA LYS A 19 48.20 6.35 43.88
C LYS A 19 47.86 7.40 42.82
N VAL A 20 48.81 8.23 42.41
CA VAL A 20 48.63 9.24 41.39
C VAL A 20 48.41 8.58 40.01
N ALA A 21 49.13 7.48 39.70
CA ALA A 21 48.92 6.71 38.49
C ALA A 21 47.54 6.04 38.45
N ALA A 22 47.06 5.49 39.57
CA ALA A 22 45.74 4.91 39.70
C ALA A 22 44.62 5.97 39.54
N GLU A 23 44.81 7.16 40.12
CA GLU A 23 43.87 8.28 39.96
C GLU A 23 43.85 8.82 38.55
N ALA A 24 45.00 8.88 37.85
CA ALA A 24 45.10 9.28 36.49
C ALA A 24 44.48 8.27 35.51
N LEU A 25 44.67 6.97 35.75
CA LEU A 25 44.03 5.88 35.03
C LEU A 25 42.50 5.89 35.23
N ASN A 26 42.02 6.08 36.43
CA ASN A 26 40.58 6.17 36.73
C ASN A 26 39.93 7.45 36.11
N LYS A 27 40.69 8.54 35.97
CA LYS A 27 40.20 9.76 35.31
C LYS A 27 40.19 9.64 33.78
N HIS A 28 40.98 8.74 33.21
CA HIS A 28 41.12 8.56 31.75
C HIS A 28 40.46 7.27 31.21
N VAL A 29 39.88 6.45 32.09
CA VAL A 29 38.96 5.40 31.59
C VAL A 29 37.70 6.15 31.16
N PRO A 30 37.44 6.34 29.86
CA PRO A 30 36.14 6.84 29.45
C PRO A 30 35.14 5.84 30.06
N THR A 31 34.24 6.34 30.88
CA THR A 31 33.04 5.57 31.25
C THR A 31 32.32 5.36 29.92
N ILE A 32 32.69 4.29 29.24
CA ILE A 32 31.91 3.81 28.12
C ILE A 32 30.61 3.38 28.81
N ASN A 33 29.63 4.28 28.80
CA ASN A 33 28.23 3.89 29.01
C ASN A 33 27.90 2.93 27.90
N THR A 34 28.34 1.70 28.03
CA THR A 34 27.88 0.59 27.21
C THR A 34 26.38 0.54 27.44
N PRO A 35 25.55 0.78 26.44
CA PRO A 35 24.11 0.65 26.60
C PRO A 35 23.85 -0.81 27.04
N VAL A 36 23.57 -0.99 28.33
CA VAL A 36 23.17 -2.31 28.82
C VAL A 36 21.84 -2.65 28.19
N VAL A 37 21.85 -3.58 27.26
CA VAL A 37 20.62 -4.10 26.66
C VAL A 37 19.95 -4.97 27.73
N THR A 38 18.79 -4.55 28.19
CA THR A 38 18.01 -5.27 29.20
C THR A 38 17.15 -6.35 28.54
N ASP A 39 16.80 -7.40 29.27
CA ASP A 39 15.88 -8.46 28.85
C ASP A 39 14.53 -7.85 28.41
N GLU A 40 14.05 -6.84 29.12
CA GLU A 40 12.82 -6.12 28.78
C GLU A 40 12.90 -5.46 27.40
N GLN A 41 14.05 -4.83 27.08
CA GLN A 41 14.26 -4.22 25.75
C GLN A 41 14.31 -5.26 24.64
N LEU A 42 14.85 -6.45 24.91
CA LEU A 42 14.87 -7.57 23.94
C LEU A 42 13.46 -8.10 23.71
N ILE A 43 12.73 -8.40 24.78
CA ILE A 43 11.35 -8.89 24.71
C ILE A 43 10.47 -7.89 23.94
N ASN A 44 10.61 -6.59 24.23
CA ASN A 44 9.87 -5.54 23.54
C ASN A 44 10.24 -5.49 22.03
N THR A 45 11.52 -5.64 21.69
CA THR A 45 11.95 -5.64 20.29
C THR A 45 11.42 -6.86 19.54
N ILE A 46 11.40 -8.04 20.15
CA ILE A 46 10.80 -9.26 19.58
C ILE A 46 9.30 -9.06 19.35
N SER A 47 8.58 -8.54 20.35
CA SER A 47 7.15 -8.25 20.23
C SER A 47 6.84 -7.24 19.11
N GLN A 48 7.68 -6.20 18.95
CA GLN A 48 7.56 -5.24 17.86
C GLN A 48 7.80 -5.88 16.49
N LEU A 49 8.75 -6.82 16.37
CA LEU A 49 8.99 -7.57 15.14
C LEU A 49 7.78 -8.43 14.76
N ASP A 50 7.23 -9.18 15.70
CA ASP A 50 6.06 -10.04 15.48
C ASP A 50 4.83 -9.23 15.08
N ALA A 51 4.58 -8.10 15.75
CA ALA A 51 3.51 -7.19 15.40
C ALA A 51 3.69 -6.61 13.98
N ALA A 52 4.89 -6.14 13.64
CA ALA A 52 5.17 -5.58 12.33
C ALA A 52 5.03 -6.62 11.20
N VAL A 53 5.43 -7.86 11.43
CA VAL A 53 5.23 -8.96 10.46
C VAL A 53 3.74 -9.25 10.27
N THR A 54 2.98 -9.32 11.36
CA THR A 54 1.52 -9.55 11.32
C THR A 54 0.81 -8.43 10.55
N ASP A 55 1.17 -7.18 10.81
CA ASP A 55 0.61 -6.00 10.12
C ASP A 55 0.88 -6.02 8.62
N ILE A 56 2.09 -6.44 8.20
CA ILE A 56 2.45 -6.56 6.78
C ILE A 56 1.65 -7.68 6.12
N LEU A 57 1.51 -8.83 6.77
CA LEU A 57 0.72 -9.95 6.24
C LEU A 57 -0.76 -9.57 6.09
N GLU A 58 -1.33 -8.88 7.06
CA GLU A 58 -2.72 -8.41 6.98
C GLU A 58 -2.91 -7.36 5.89
N ALA A 59 -1.99 -6.41 5.75
CA ALA A 59 -2.01 -5.43 4.67
C ALA A 59 -1.88 -6.10 3.30
N GLY A 60 -1.04 -7.14 3.18
CA GLY A 60 -0.90 -7.96 1.97
C GLY A 60 -2.21 -8.66 1.60
N ARG A 61 -2.90 -9.28 2.55
CA ARG A 61 -4.19 -9.93 2.35
C ARG A 61 -5.28 -8.94 1.90
N LYS A 62 -5.39 -7.80 2.56
CA LYS A 62 -6.32 -6.74 2.16
C LYS A 62 -6.05 -6.24 0.74
N ASN A 63 -4.79 -6.12 0.37
CA ASN A 63 -4.40 -5.72 -0.98
C ASN A 63 -4.82 -6.78 -2.01
N GLU A 64 -4.62 -8.07 -1.74
CA GLU A 64 -5.06 -9.16 -2.60
C GLU A 64 -6.59 -9.16 -2.80
N GLU A 65 -7.37 -9.02 -1.74
CA GLU A 65 -8.83 -8.89 -1.81
C GLU A 65 -9.26 -7.72 -2.71
N THR A 66 -8.55 -6.60 -2.63
CA THR A 66 -8.79 -5.42 -3.47
C THR A 66 -8.54 -5.72 -4.96
N TYR A 67 -7.48 -6.47 -5.28
CA TYR A 67 -7.21 -6.91 -6.66
C TYR A 67 -8.28 -7.86 -7.19
N GLN A 68 -8.75 -8.80 -6.36
CA GLN A 68 -9.82 -9.72 -6.73
C GLN A 68 -11.14 -8.98 -7.01
N ASN A 69 -11.49 -8.00 -6.18
CA ASN A 69 -12.66 -7.14 -6.38
C ASN A 69 -12.54 -6.33 -7.67
N LYS A 70 -11.38 -5.72 -7.93
CA LYS A 70 -11.13 -5.01 -9.21
C LYS A 70 -11.29 -5.92 -10.41
N ALA A 71 -10.76 -7.14 -10.34
CA ALA A 71 -10.88 -8.11 -11.43
C ALA A 71 -12.35 -8.53 -11.66
N ALA A 72 -13.16 -8.67 -10.61
CA ALA A 72 -14.59 -8.95 -10.72
C ALA A 72 -15.34 -7.80 -11.39
N LEU A 73 -15.09 -6.56 -10.99
CA LEU A 73 -15.69 -5.37 -11.60
C LEU A 73 -15.25 -5.21 -13.08
N ALA A 74 -13.99 -5.46 -13.41
CA ALA A 74 -13.51 -5.41 -14.78
C ALA A 74 -14.19 -6.46 -15.67
N ARG A 75 -14.49 -7.65 -15.15
CA ARG A 75 -15.30 -8.66 -15.87
C ARG A 75 -16.73 -8.16 -16.07
N ARG A 76 -17.34 -7.55 -15.07
CA ARG A 76 -18.68 -6.98 -15.16
C ARG A 76 -18.74 -5.87 -16.20
N ALA A 77 -17.76 -4.96 -16.21
CA ALA A 77 -17.67 -3.90 -17.22
C ALA A 77 -17.67 -4.48 -18.65
N ARG A 78 -16.82 -5.48 -18.91
CA ARG A 78 -16.78 -6.14 -20.24
C ARG A 78 -18.09 -6.82 -20.62
N GLN A 79 -18.78 -7.44 -19.65
CA GLN A 79 -20.11 -8.03 -19.91
C GLN A 79 -21.12 -6.95 -20.29
N LEU A 80 -21.13 -5.81 -19.60
CA LEU A 80 -21.99 -4.68 -19.90
C LEU A 80 -21.66 -4.07 -21.28
N GLU A 81 -20.39 -3.88 -21.61
CA GLU A 81 -19.96 -3.43 -22.94
C GLU A 81 -20.50 -4.36 -24.05
N THR A 82 -20.39 -5.67 -23.86
CA THR A 82 -20.90 -6.66 -24.80
C THR A 82 -22.43 -6.59 -24.88
N SER A 83 -23.14 -6.49 -23.74
CA SER A 83 -24.60 -6.34 -23.70
C SER A 83 -25.05 -5.07 -24.46
N ILE A 84 -24.38 -3.95 -24.20
CA ILE A 84 -24.64 -2.67 -24.91
C ILE A 84 -24.49 -2.86 -26.42
N GLN A 85 -23.40 -3.49 -26.89
CA GLN A 85 -23.17 -3.69 -28.30
C GLN A 85 -24.27 -4.55 -28.94
N ILE A 86 -24.68 -5.63 -28.26
CA ILE A 86 -25.74 -6.52 -28.75
C ILE A 86 -27.07 -5.75 -28.85
N THR A 87 -27.48 -5.12 -27.71
CA THR A 87 -28.75 -4.38 -27.63
C THR A 87 -28.81 -3.23 -28.62
N GLU A 88 -27.71 -2.51 -28.84
CA GLU A 88 -27.64 -1.42 -29.83
C GLU A 88 -27.71 -1.95 -31.28
N SER A 89 -27.09 -3.10 -31.55
CA SER A 89 -27.17 -3.75 -32.87
C SER A 89 -28.58 -4.26 -33.14
N GLU A 90 -29.22 -4.88 -32.16
CA GLU A 90 -30.61 -5.32 -32.26
C GLU A 90 -31.55 -4.14 -32.49
N ALA A 91 -31.38 -3.03 -31.75
CA ALA A 91 -32.18 -1.82 -31.92
C ALA A 91 -32.09 -1.27 -33.38
N ILE A 92 -30.88 -1.24 -33.95
CA ILE A 92 -30.70 -0.81 -35.34
C ILE A 92 -31.47 -1.72 -36.33
N ASN A 93 -31.44 -3.02 -36.09
CA ASN A 93 -32.12 -4.00 -36.93
C ASN A 93 -33.66 -3.87 -36.87
N THR A 94 -34.22 -3.18 -35.87
CA THR A 94 -35.67 -2.91 -35.78
C THR A 94 -36.11 -1.67 -36.54
N ILE A 95 -35.18 -0.89 -37.11
CA ILE A 95 -35.51 0.30 -37.86
C ILE A 95 -36.26 -0.09 -39.18
N CYS A 96 -37.42 0.50 -39.36
CA CYS A 96 -38.28 0.32 -40.51
C CYS A 96 -38.14 1.51 -41.49
N GLY A 97 -38.27 1.23 -42.78
CA GLY A 97 -38.21 2.24 -43.83
C GLY A 97 -36.79 2.62 -44.22
N THR A 98 -36.66 3.54 -45.18
CA THR A 98 -35.34 4.00 -45.64
C THR A 98 -35.35 5.53 -45.88
N GLY A 99 -34.16 6.12 -45.72
CA GLY A 99 -33.96 7.56 -45.96
C GLY A 99 -34.81 8.44 -45.04
N LYS A 100 -35.62 9.35 -45.64
CA LYS A 100 -36.45 10.30 -44.89
C LYS A 100 -37.64 9.69 -44.15
N ASP A 101 -38.04 8.49 -44.52
CA ASP A 101 -39.18 7.77 -43.98
C ASP A 101 -38.75 6.70 -42.97
N ALA A 102 -37.47 6.66 -42.60
CA ALA A 102 -36.96 5.74 -41.62
C ALA A 102 -37.46 6.06 -40.22
N TYR A 103 -37.99 5.06 -39.49
CA TYR A 103 -38.47 5.18 -38.12
C TYR A 103 -38.11 3.95 -37.28
N GLY A 104 -37.92 4.18 -35.99
CA GLY A 104 -37.82 3.15 -34.98
C GLY A 104 -39.05 3.11 -34.11
N ILE A 105 -39.31 1.98 -33.47
CA ILE A 105 -40.43 1.81 -32.51
C ILE A 105 -39.86 1.62 -31.12
N ILE A 106 -40.25 2.46 -30.19
CA ILE A 106 -39.89 2.34 -28.79
C ILE A 106 -41.09 1.77 -28.02
N PRO A 107 -40.98 0.53 -27.51
CA PRO A 107 -42.01 -0.04 -26.65
C PRO A 107 -41.87 0.54 -25.21
N TYR A 108 -42.99 0.89 -24.58
CA TYR A 108 -43.07 1.32 -23.19
C TYR A 108 -43.65 0.19 -22.31
N PRO A 109 -43.36 0.19 -20.98
CA PRO A 109 -43.83 -0.83 -20.04
C PRO A 109 -45.36 -0.94 -19.94
N ASP A 110 -46.08 0.13 -20.29
CA ASP A 110 -47.55 0.18 -20.32
C ASP A 110 -48.16 -0.44 -21.58
N GLY A 111 -47.32 -1.00 -22.47
CA GLY A 111 -47.74 -1.59 -23.77
C GLY A 111 -47.90 -0.57 -24.89
N THR A 112 -47.70 0.73 -24.63
CA THR A 112 -47.71 1.74 -25.70
C THR A 112 -46.47 1.63 -26.56
N GLN A 113 -46.59 2.00 -27.84
CA GLN A 113 -45.48 2.04 -28.78
C GLN A 113 -45.38 3.44 -29.41
N VAL A 114 -44.19 4.03 -29.35
CA VAL A 114 -43.95 5.36 -29.94
C VAL A 114 -43.05 5.20 -31.15
N LYS A 115 -43.51 5.74 -32.30
CA LYS A 115 -42.68 5.85 -33.50
C LYS A 115 -41.76 7.07 -33.40
N VAL A 116 -40.47 6.85 -33.56
CA VAL A 116 -39.44 7.88 -33.53
C VAL A 116 -38.75 7.94 -34.86
N ALA A 117 -38.62 9.14 -35.46
CA ALA A 117 -37.87 9.33 -36.68
C ALA A 117 -36.38 9.03 -36.49
N VAL A 118 -35.79 8.23 -37.36
CA VAL A 118 -34.38 7.83 -37.34
C VAL A 118 -33.71 8.07 -38.72
N THR A 119 -33.98 9.24 -39.25
CA THR A 119 -33.62 9.63 -40.64
C THR A 119 -32.17 10.04 -40.81
N ASN A 120 -31.47 10.38 -39.70
CA ASN A 120 -30.07 10.78 -39.70
C ASN A 120 -29.28 10.02 -38.60
N ASP A 121 -27.95 10.10 -38.66
CA ASP A 121 -27.08 9.34 -37.76
C ASP A 121 -27.24 9.75 -36.32
N THR A 122 -27.47 11.02 -36.00
CA THR A 122 -27.73 11.49 -34.64
C THR A 122 -29.00 10.86 -34.04
N GLN A 123 -30.07 10.77 -34.84
CA GLN A 123 -31.31 10.12 -34.41
C GLN A 123 -31.16 8.62 -34.26
N ARG A 124 -30.37 7.96 -35.12
CA ARG A 124 -30.03 6.54 -35.00
C ARG A 124 -29.22 6.28 -33.74
N ASP A 125 -28.27 7.14 -33.46
CA ASP A 125 -27.48 7.06 -32.21
C ASP A 125 -28.35 7.27 -30.95
N ALA A 126 -29.24 8.25 -30.96
CA ALA A 126 -30.17 8.47 -29.88
C ALA A 126 -31.11 7.28 -29.67
N PHE A 127 -31.62 6.71 -30.77
CA PHE A 127 -32.49 5.54 -30.77
C PHE A 127 -31.80 4.32 -30.12
N ARG A 128 -30.61 3.93 -30.60
CA ARG A 128 -29.87 2.78 -30.06
C ARG A 128 -29.48 2.99 -28.59
N ARG A 129 -29.04 4.20 -28.19
CA ARG A 129 -28.69 4.53 -26.82
C ARG A 129 -29.88 4.49 -25.88
N HIS A 130 -31.09 4.71 -26.36
CA HIS A 130 -32.30 4.57 -25.57
C HIS A 130 -32.45 3.15 -25.02
N PHE A 131 -32.21 2.13 -25.85
CA PHE A 131 -32.34 0.72 -25.45
C PHE A 131 -31.19 0.28 -24.53
N SER A 132 -30.00 0.81 -24.68
CA SER A 132 -28.82 0.50 -23.83
C SER A 132 -28.67 1.43 -22.62
N ALA A 133 -29.64 2.32 -22.36
CA ALA A 133 -29.50 3.38 -21.35
C ALA A 133 -29.22 2.85 -19.93
N THR A 134 -29.89 1.77 -19.56
CA THR A 134 -29.71 1.12 -18.24
C THR A 134 -28.31 0.51 -18.12
N ASP A 135 -27.89 -0.27 -19.11
CA ASP A 135 -26.56 -0.91 -19.11
C ASP A 135 -25.43 0.12 -19.16
N ARG A 136 -25.62 1.22 -19.91
CA ARG A 136 -24.66 2.34 -19.94
C ARG A 136 -24.53 3.04 -18.59
N LYS A 137 -25.66 3.20 -17.89
CA LYS A 137 -25.64 3.78 -16.54
C LYS A 137 -24.95 2.87 -15.55
N GLU A 138 -25.21 1.56 -15.63
CA GLU A 138 -24.53 0.57 -14.79
C GLU A 138 -23.03 0.51 -15.10
N LEU A 139 -22.64 0.53 -16.39
CA LEU A 139 -21.24 0.55 -16.81
C LEU A 139 -20.50 1.76 -16.22
N ALA A 140 -21.10 2.96 -16.30
CA ALA A 140 -20.50 4.17 -15.71
C ALA A 140 -20.31 4.06 -14.19
N SER A 141 -21.25 3.40 -13.48
CA SER A 141 -21.09 3.12 -12.05
C SER A 141 -19.95 2.15 -11.77
N VAL A 142 -19.87 1.06 -12.52
CA VAL A 142 -18.79 0.06 -12.38
C VAL A 142 -17.42 0.67 -12.69
N GLU A 143 -17.32 1.52 -13.71
CA GLU A 143 -16.07 2.23 -14.03
C GLU A 143 -15.67 3.20 -12.91
N ALA A 144 -16.64 3.88 -12.29
CA ALA A 144 -16.37 4.75 -11.14
C ALA A 144 -15.86 3.94 -9.93
N ASP A 145 -16.44 2.76 -9.67
CA ASP A 145 -15.99 1.85 -8.62
C ASP A 145 -14.57 1.33 -8.87
N ILE A 146 -14.23 0.98 -10.12
CA ILE A 146 -12.87 0.58 -10.51
C ILE A 146 -11.88 1.71 -10.21
N LYS A 147 -12.20 2.95 -10.58
CA LYS A 147 -11.34 4.11 -10.30
C LYS A 147 -11.18 4.36 -8.79
N ALA A 148 -12.24 4.20 -8.01
CA ALA A 148 -12.16 4.32 -6.55
C ALA A 148 -11.23 3.25 -5.94
N ILE A 149 -11.30 2.02 -6.44
CA ILE A 149 -10.39 0.95 -6.05
C ILE A 149 -8.94 1.29 -6.43
N GLU A 150 -8.68 1.82 -7.61
CA GLU A 150 -7.34 2.23 -8.05
C GLU A 150 -6.71 3.26 -7.10
N VAL A 151 -7.49 4.27 -6.70
CA VAL A 151 -7.04 5.27 -5.71
C VAL A 151 -6.75 4.62 -4.36
N SER A 152 -7.60 3.68 -3.92
CA SER A 152 -7.38 2.93 -2.69
C SER A 152 -6.12 2.07 -2.75
N GLN A 153 -5.82 1.45 -3.89
CA GLN A 153 -4.62 0.63 -4.09
C GLN A 153 -3.33 1.45 -3.94
N PHE A 154 -3.30 2.70 -4.42
CA PHE A 154 -2.15 3.58 -4.21
C PHE A 154 -1.89 3.81 -2.73
N LYS A 155 -2.92 4.16 -1.95
CA LYS A 155 -2.80 4.36 -0.50
C LYS A 155 -2.35 3.10 0.24
N THR A 156 -2.91 1.95 -0.13
CA THR A 156 -2.52 0.66 0.47
C THR A 156 -1.07 0.31 0.17
N ARG A 157 -0.58 0.63 -1.02
CA ARG A 157 0.82 0.41 -1.40
C ARG A 157 1.76 1.31 -0.61
N GLU A 158 1.43 2.60 -0.46
CA GLU A 158 2.22 3.54 0.36
C GLU A 158 2.25 3.08 1.83
N ASP A 159 1.12 2.65 2.40
CA ASP A 159 1.06 2.10 3.75
C ASP A 159 1.91 0.83 3.90
N LEU A 160 1.86 -0.06 2.92
CA LEU A 160 2.67 -1.29 2.92
C LEU A 160 4.17 -0.98 2.85
N ASP A 161 4.58 -0.02 2.05
CA ASP A 161 5.98 0.37 1.92
C ASP A 161 6.47 1.06 3.20
N ALA A 162 5.66 1.91 3.84
CA ALA A 162 5.96 2.49 5.16
C ALA A 162 6.11 1.42 6.25
N LYS A 163 5.25 0.39 6.25
CA LYS A 163 5.35 -0.75 7.19
C LYS A 163 6.62 -1.58 6.97
N LYS A 164 7.04 -1.78 5.72
CA LYS A 164 8.31 -2.46 5.41
C LYS A 164 9.52 -1.67 5.89
N GLU A 165 9.49 -0.35 5.75
CA GLU A 165 10.54 0.53 6.29
C GLU A 165 10.60 0.46 7.81
N ALA A 166 9.45 0.53 8.48
CA ALA A 166 9.37 0.37 9.93
C ALA A 166 9.95 -0.98 10.39
N LEU A 167 9.61 -2.08 9.72
CA LEU A 167 10.18 -3.39 9.97
C LEU A 167 11.71 -3.40 9.79
N SER A 168 12.22 -2.73 8.76
CA SER A 168 13.66 -2.60 8.52
C SER A 168 14.36 -1.88 9.67
N CYS A 169 13.77 -0.79 10.19
CA CYS A 169 14.28 -0.08 11.36
C CYS A 169 14.30 -0.95 12.63
N ILE A 170 13.23 -1.72 12.86
CA ILE A 170 13.17 -2.64 14.03
C ILE A 170 14.23 -3.74 13.90
N ARG A 171 14.44 -4.28 12.68
CA ARG A 171 15.52 -5.27 12.41
C ARG A 171 16.90 -4.69 12.68
N ALA A 172 17.18 -3.47 12.24
CA ALA A 172 18.44 -2.80 12.49
C ALA A 172 18.66 -2.60 14.01
N LYS A 173 17.62 -2.19 14.74
CA LYS A 173 17.66 -2.11 16.20
C LYS A 173 17.97 -3.46 16.85
N ALA A 174 17.32 -4.54 16.42
CA ALA A 174 17.57 -5.88 16.93
C ALA A 174 19.01 -6.34 16.66
N GLN A 175 19.56 -6.05 15.48
CA GLN A 175 20.95 -6.37 15.13
C GLN A 175 21.94 -5.59 16.02
N LEU A 176 21.70 -4.31 16.30
CA LEU A 176 22.52 -3.51 17.21
C LEU A 176 22.47 -4.05 18.63
N GLN A 177 21.30 -4.47 19.12
CA GLN A 177 21.15 -5.11 20.43
C GLN A 177 21.92 -6.44 20.50
N ALA A 178 21.82 -7.28 19.46
CA ALA A 178 22.56 -8.53 19.40
C ALA A 178 24.09 -8.30 19.36
N ALA A 179 24.56 -7.32 18.58
CA ALA A 179 25.97 -6.94 18.55
C ALA A 179 26.47 -6.43 19.90
N ALA A 180 25.69 -5.62 20.62
CA ALA A 180 26.02 -5.12 21.95
C ALA A 180 26.16 -6.27 22.96
N LEU A 181 25.25 -7.26 22.92
CA LEU A 181 25.34 -8.45 23.78
C LEU A 181 26.58 -9.31 23.47
N THR A 182 26.91 -9.51 22.20
CA THR A 182 28.10 -10.28 21.79
C THR A 182 29.40 -9.59 22.21
N TYR A 183 29.40 -8.25 22.24
CA TYR A 183 30.60 -7.50 22.65
C TYR A 183 30.81 -7.48 24.16
N LEU A 184 29.75 -7.73 24.95
CA LEU A 184 29.79 -7.78 26.42
C LEU A 184 30.00 -9.19 26.98
N ALA A 185 29.87 -10.24 26.15
CA ALA A 185 30.13 -11.64 26.50
C ALA A 185 31.60 -12.01 26.30
#